data_e92812bcecf7aaf67291cdaac826c248
#
_entry.id   e92812bcecf7aaf67291cdaac826c248
#
_cell.length_a   1.000
_cell.length_b   1.000
_cell.length_c   1.000
_cell.angle_alpha   90.00
_cell.angle_beta   90.00
_cell.angle_gamma   90.00
#
_symmetry.space_group_name_H-M   'P 1'
#
loop_
_entity.id
_entity.type
_entity.pdbx_description
1 polymer ?
#
loop_
_entity_poly.entity_id
_entity_poly.type
_entity_poly.pdbx_seq_one_letter_code
_entity_poly.pdbx_strand_id
1 'polypeptide(L)'
;MRVLQLLHAAILVNDLERAKNFYEKVLGLTEKQRHDFDFNGDWYDLGECDLHLMVVTDPLPPAEQRPQRDFQIALRISDYQATKQHLDRLGIPYREGRHGLPQMFVHDPDGNLIELQQKG
;
A
#
# COMPACT_ATOMS: atom_id res chain seq x y z
N MET A 1 -1.42 -30.08 7.04
CA MET A 1 -0.72 -28.96 6.40
C MET A 1 -0.48 -27.86 7.44
N ARG A 2 0.65 -27.21 7.39
CA ARG A 2 0.99 -26.12 8.30
C ARG A 2 1.44 -24.91 7.49
N VAL A 3 0.73 -23.81 7.64
CA VAL A 3 1.14 -22.53 7.02
C VAL A 3 2.23 -21.92 7.88
N LEU A 4 3.34 -21.51 7.29
CA LEU A 4 4.51 -21.01 8.02
C LEU A 4 4.62 -19.49 8.01
N GLN A 5 4.27 -18.82 6.91
CA GLN A 5 4.39 -17.36 6.83
C GLN A 5 3.68 -16.81 5.60
N LEU A 6 3.49 -15.50 5.60
CA LEU A 6 3.06 -14.75 4.44
C LEU A 6 4.30 -14.43 3.59
N LEU A 7 4.34 -14.88 2.33
CA LEU A 7 5.47 -14.62 1.44
C LEU A 7 5.34 -13.26 0.77
N HIS A 8 4.16 -12.96 0.24
CA HIS A 8 3.89 -11.66 -0.36
C HIS A 8 2.40 -11.40 -0.40
N ALA A 9 2.06 -10.11 -0.53
CA ALA A 9 0.73 -9.66 -0.89
C ALA A 9 0.81 -9.02 -2.27
N ALA A 10 -0.21 -9.20 -3.09
CA ALA A 10 -0.27 -8.61 -4.42
C ALA A 10 -1.41 -7.61 -4.48
N ILE A 11 -1.17 -6.47 -5.11
CA ILE A 11 -2.12 -5.38 -5.29
C ILE A 11 -2.28 -5.14 -6.78
N LEU A 12 -3.52 -5.02 -7.23
CA LEU A 12 -3.83 -4.74 -8.64
C LEU A 12 -3.83 -3.24 -8.89
N VAL A 13 -3.16 -2.82 -9.96
CA VAL A 13 -3.10 -1.41 -10.36
C VAL A 13 -3.33 -1.31 -11.86
N ASN A 14 -3.82 -0.14 -12.33
CA ASN A 14 -4.04 0.07 -13.77
C ASN A 14 -2.85 0.75 -14.45
N ASP A 15 -2.05 1.51 -13.73
CA ASP A 15 -0.94 2.29 -14.28
C ASP A 15 0.29 2.12 -13.39
N LEU A 16 1.32 1.47 -13.92
CA LEU A 16 2.50 1.14 -13.12
C LEU A 16 3.25 2.37 -12.65
N GLU A 17 3.45 3.37 -13.51
CA GLU A 17 4.21 4.57 -13.13
C GLU A 17 3.50 5.37 -12.04
N ARG A 18 2.18 5.49 -12.14
CA ARG A 18 1.38 6.18 -11.12
C ARG A 18 1.43 5.41 -9.79
N ALA A 19 1.33 4.09 -9.85
CA ALA A 19 1.43 3.26 -8.65
C ALA A 19 2.83 3.35 -8.03
N LYS A 20 3.88 3.27 -8.83
CA LYS A 20 5.27 3.40 -8.35
C LYS A 20 5.49 4.73 -7.64
N ASN A 21 4.97 5.81 -8.21
CA ASN A 21 5.09 7.12 -7.56
C ASN A 21 4.51 7.09 -6.14
N PHE A 22 3.36 6.44 -5.96
CA PHE A 22 2.74 6.33 -4.64
C PHE A 22 3.56 5.42 -3.71
N TYR A 23 3.86 4.20 -4.14
CA TYR A 23 4.52 3.24 -3.25
C TYR A 23 5.97 3.61 -2.94
N GLU A 24 6.68 4.24 -3.87
CA GLU A 24 8.07 4.63 -3.66
C GLU A 24 8.21 6.01 -3.04
N LYS A 25 7.48 7.02 -3.52
CA LYS A 25 7.67 8.40 -3.05
C LYS A 25 6.76 8.76 -1.89
N VAL A 26 5.52 8.30 -1.89
CA VAL A 26 4.62 8.59 -0.77
C VAL A 26 4.91 7.64 0.39
N LEU A 27 4.94 6.33 0.15
CA LEU A 27 5.16 5.34 1.21
C LEU A 27 6.62 5.02 1.47
N GLY A 28 7.52 5.36 0.55
CA GLY A 28 8.96 5.16 0.75
C GLY A 28 9.42 3.71 0.66
N LEU A 29 8.70 2.86 -0.06
CA LEU A 29 9.08 1.47 -0.19
C LEU A 29 10.29 1.29 -1.10
N THR A 30 11.09 0.26 -0.83
CA THR A 30 12.30 -0.05 -1.58
C THR A 30 12.01 -1.15 -2.59
N GLU A 31 12.26 -0.81 -3.85
CA GLU A 31 12.10 -1.74 -4.96
C GLU A 31 13.11 -2.88 -4.87
N LYS A 32 12.69 -4.09 -5.22
CA LYS A 32 13.58 -5.23 -5.34
C LYS A 32 13.47 -5.82 -6.74
N GLN A 33 14.52 -6.53 -7.16
CA GLN A 33 14.53 -7.18 -8.46
C GLN A 33 13.49 -8.29 -8.50
N ARG A 34 12.68 -8.31 -9.56
CA ARG A 34 11.71 -9.36 -9.80
C ARG A 34 12.17 -10.25 -10.94
N HIS A 35 11.64 -11.48 -10.97
CA HIS A 35 11.83 -12.36 -12.10
C HIS A 35 11.07 -11.82 -13.31
N ASP A 36 11.51 -12.19 -14.51
CA ASP A 36 10.78 -11.85 -15.73
C ASP A 36 9.48 -12.64 -15.79
N PHE A 37 8.38 -11.90 -15.88
CA PHE A 37 7.05 -12.47 -16.05
C PHE A 37 6.40 -11.89 -17.30
N ASP A 38 5.35 -12.56 -17.79
CA ASP A 38 4.59 -12.10 -18.96
C ASP A 38 3.70 -10.89 -18.67
N PHE A 39 3.63 -10.42 -17.44
CA PHE A 39 2.80 -9.27 -17.06
C PHE A 39 3.66 -8.18 -16.43
N ASN A 40 3.21 -6.95 -16.57
CA ASN A 40 3.87 -5.80 -15.95
C ASN A 40 3.59 -5.77 -14.46
N GLY A 41 4.57 -5.30 -13.72
CA GLY A 41 4.44 -5.15 -12.29
C GLY A 41 5.75 -4.73 -11.66
N ASP A 42 5.76 -4.70 -10.33
CA ASP A 42 6.95 -4.37 -9.58
C ASP A 42 6.90 -5.05 -8.22
N TRP A 43 8.05 -5.22 -7.61
CA TRP A 43 8.18 -5.86 -6.30
C TRP A 43 8.85 -4.92 -5.33
N TYR A 44 8.34 -4.89 -4.09
CA TYR A 44 8.92 -4.12 -2.99
C TYR A 44 9.28 -5.03 -1.85
N ASP A 45 10.43 -4.76 -1.23
CA ASP A 45 10.96 -5.50 -0.10
C ASP A 45 10.40 -4.91 1.19
N LEU A 46 9.70 -5.71 1.98
CA LEU A 46 9.20 -5.33 3.30
C LEU A 46 9.89 -6.11 4.43
N GLY A 47 11.03 -6.72 4.12
CA GLY A 47 11.77 -7.54 5.09
C GLY A 47 11.38 -9.00 5.00
N GLU A 48 10.48 -9.46 5.89
CA GLU A 48 10.08 -10.86 5.93
C GLU A 48 9.07 -11.25 4.85
N CYS A 49 8.48 -10.28 4.17
CA CYS A 49 7.57 -10.51 3.05
C CYS A 49 7.74 -9.42 2.02
N ASP A 50 7.11 -9.60 0.86
CA ASP A 50 7.15 -8.64 -0.23
C ASP A 50 5.77 -8.06 -0.49
N LEU A 51 5.74 -6.89 -1.12
CA LEU A 51 4.54 -6.34 -1.75
C LEU A 51 4.76 -6.37 -3.25
N HIS A 52 3.83 -6.96 -3.99
CA HIS A 52 3.88 -7.03 -5.44
C HIS A 52 2.79 -6.16 -6.05
N LEU A 53 3.14 -5.37 -7.06
CA LEU A 53 2.17 -4.66 -7.88
C LEU A 53 1.97 -5.47 -9.15
N MET A 54 0.71 -5.69 -9.53
CA MET A 54 0.34 -6.40 -10.75
C MET A 54 -0.52 -5.48 -11.60
N VAL A 55 -0.05 -5.15 -12.81
CA VAL A 55 -0.78 -4.26 -13.70
C VAL A 55 -1.87 -5.05 -14.41
N VAL A 56 -3.11 -4.55 -14.33
CA VAL A 56 -4.26 -5.14 -15.00
C VAL A 56 -4.91 -4.09 -15.90
N THR A 57 -5.54 -4.54 -16.98
CA THR A 57 -6.20 -3.65 -17.93
C THR A 57 -7.66 -3.40 -17.58
N ASP A 58 -8.31 -4.32 -16.86
CA ASP A 58 -9.69 -4.13 -16.44
C ASP A 58 -9.79 -2.94 -15.50
N PRO A 59 -10.82 -2.08 -15.66
CA PRO A 59 -10.99 -0.93 -14.76
C PRO A 59 -11.15 -1.37 -13.30
N LEU A 60 -10.46 -0.66 -12.40
CA LEU A 60 -10.57 -0.88 -10.96
C LEU A 60 -11.51 0.18 -10.38
N PRO A 61 -12.43 -0.19 -9.47
CA PRO A 61 -13.34 0.79 -8.89
C PRO A 61 -12.57 1.81 -8.06
N PRO A 62 -12.84 3.12 -8.23
CA PRO A 62 -12.15 4.16 -7.46
C PRO A 62 -12.54 4.09 -5.99
N ALA A 63 -11.74 4.72 -5.12
CA ALA A 63 -11.91 4.65 -3.67
C ALA A 63 -13.32 5.03 -3.22
N GLU A 64 -13.91 6.06 -3.80
CA GLU A 64 -15.23 6.57 -3.42
C GLU A 64 -16.37 5.61 -3.77
N GLN A 65 -16.12 4.61 -4.61
CA GLN A 65 -17.10 3.58 -4.96
C GLN A 65 -16.90 2.29 -4.18
N ARG A 66 -15.89 2.24 -3.31
CA ARG A 66 -15.55 1.05 -2.54
C ARG A 66 -16.04 1.19 -1.11
N PRO A 67 -16.36 0.07 -0.43
CA PRO A 67 -16.79 0.14 0.96
C PRO A 67 -15.67 0.63 1.87
N GLN A 68 -16.03 1.24 2.99
CA GLN A 68 -15.06 1.71 3.97
C GLN A 68 -14.20 0.56 4.50
N ARG A 69 -14.82 -0.59 4.74
CA ARG A 69 -14.11 -1.81 5.10
C ARG A 69 -13.93 -2.63 3.82
N ASP A 70 -12.71 -2.69 3.34
CA ASP A 70 -12.36 -3.32 2.08
C ASP A 70 -11.12 -4.19 2.29
N PHE A 71 -10.74 -4.92 1.27
CA PHE A 71 -9.45 -5.58 1.27
C PHE A 71 -8.37 -4.54 1.52
N GLN A 72 -7.46 -4.84 2.43
CA GLN A 72 -6.42 -3.89 2.80
C GLN A 72 -5.16 -4.61 3.20
N ILE A 73 -4.04 -3.91 3.09
CA ILE A 73 -2.80 -4.32 3.72
C ILE A 73 -2.51 -3.32 4.83
N ALA A 74 -1.90 -3.80 5.91
CA ALA A 74 -1.47 -2.95 7.00
C ALA A 74 0.05 -2.92 7.03
N LEU A 75 0.62 -1.72 7.00
CA LEU A 75 2.06 -1.52 7.04
C LEU A 75 2.43 -0.86 8.36
N ARG A 76 3.50 -1.36 8.96
CA ARG A 76 4.03 -0.77 10.17
C ARG A 76 4.90 0.44 9.82
N ILE A 77 4.62 1.57 10.46
CA ILE A 77 5.40 2.79 10.30
C ILE A 77 6.14 3.11 11.60
N SER A 78 7.24 3.84 11.48
CA SER A 78 8.09 4.14 12.63
C SER A 78 7.54 5.28 13.49
N ASP A 79 6.87 6.27 12.88
CA ASP A 79 6.45 7.48 13.57
C ASP A 79 5.15 8.02 12.98
N TYR A 80 4.08 7.92 13.75
CA TYR A 80 2.74 8.30 13.33
C TYR A 80 2.63 9.80 13.03
N GLN A 81 3.17 10.65 13.90
CA GLN A 81 3.09 12.09 13.72
C GLN A 81 3.90 12.57 12.53
N ALA A 82 5.09 12.01 12.34
CA ALA A 82 5.92 12.32 11.18
C ALA A 82 5.24 11.89 9.88
N THR A 83 4.55 10.74 9.90
CA THR A 83 3.81 10.26 8.73
C THR A 83 2.65 11.18 8.39
N LYS A 84 1.90 11.67 9.39
CA LYS A 84 0.83 12.64 9.16
C LYS A 84 1.38 13.91 8.49
N GLN A 85 2.49 14.45 9.01
CA GLN A 85 3.10 15.64 8.44
C GLN A 85 3.55 15.40 6.99
N HIS A 86 4.12 14.24 6.72
CA HIS A 86 4.56 13.86 5.38
C HIS A 86 3.38 13.80 4.40
N LEU A 87 2.29 13.15 4.78
CA LEU A 87 1.10 13.06 3.93
C LEU A 87 0.45 14.43 3.72
N ASP A 88 0.41 15.25 4.77
CA ASP A 88 -0.12 16.62 4.67
C ASP A 88 0.69 17.46 3.68
N ARG A 89 2.02 17.36 3.72
CA ARG A 89 2.88 18.11 2.79
C ARG A 89 2.66 17.67 1.34
N LEU A 90 2.38 16.40 1.13
CA LEU A 90 2.15 15.87 -0.21
C LEU A 90 0.70 16.01 -0.68
N GLY A 91 -0.18 16.51 0.17
CA GLY A 91 -1.59 16.64 -0.16
C GLY A 91 -2.33 15.30 -0.29
N ILE A 92 -1.84 14.27 0.38
CA ILE A 92 -2.46 12.94 0.35
C ILE A 92 -3.53 12.88 1.45
N PRO A 93 -4.80 12.69 1.10
CA PRO A 93 -5.84 12.55 2.11
C PRO A 93 -5.71 11.23 2.87
N TYR A 94 -6.02 11.29 4.16
CA TYR A 94 -6.03 10.09 5.01
C TYR A 94 -7.13 10.20 6.04
N ARG A 95 -7.51 9.06 6.60
CA ARG A 95 -8.47 8.99 7.69
C ARG A 95 -7.78 8.37 8.90
N GLU A 96 -7.84 9.05 10.04
CA GLU A 96 -7.26 8.51 11.27
C GLU A 96 -8.17 7.42 11.82
N GLY A 97 -7.55 6.43 12.47
CA GLY A 97 -8.28 5.35 13.11
C GLY A 97 -9.08 5.85 14.31
N ARG A 98 -10.09 5.07 14.69
CA ARG A 98 -10.90 5.34 15.86
C ARG A 98 -10.15 4.91 17.11
N HIS A 99 -10.67 5.28 18.27
CA HIS A 99 -10.18 4.82 19.58
C HIS A 99 -8.80 5.35 19.96
N GLY A 100 -8.30 6.40 19.29
CA GLY A 100 -7.03 7.03 19.66
C GLY A 100 -5.78 6.18 19.37
N LEU A 101 -5.91 5.12 18.60
CA LEU A 101 -4.77 4.30 18.21
C LEU A 101 -3.95 5.01 17.11
N PRO A 102 -2.62 4.86 17.10
CA PRO A 102 -1.77 5.50 16.09
C PRO A 102 -1.83 4.76 14.76
N GLN A 103 -2.98 4.82 14.12
CA GLN A 103 -3.23 4.20 12.83
C GLN A 103 -4.00 5.14 11.93
N MET A 104 -3.76 5.02 10.62
CA MET A 104 -4.46 5.81 9.63
C MET A 104 -4.65 4.99 8.36
N PHE A 105 -5.56 5.43 7.52
CA PHE A 105 -5.93 4.75 6.29
C PHE A 105 -5.76 5.70 5.11
N VAL A 106 -5.07 5.24 4.09
CA VAL A 106 -4.90 5.97 2.84
C VAL A 106 -5.33 5.07 1.69
N HIS A 107 -5.59 5.68 0.53
CA HIS A 107 -5.84 4.94 -0.69
C HIS A 107 -4.71 5.18 -1.68
N ASP A 108 -4.30 4.13 -2.38
CA ASP A 108 -3.38 4.32 -3.48
C ASP A 108 -4.14 4.93 -4.69
N PRO A 109 -3.45 5.28 -5.78
CA PRO A 109 -4.12 5.91 -6.93
C PRO A 109 -5.23 5.07 -7.57
N ASP A 110 -5.23 3.76 -7.36
CA ASP A 110 -6.25 2.86 -7.91
C ASP A 110 -7.37 2.53 -6.92
N GLY A 111 -7.34 3.16 -5.74
CA GLY A 111 -8.38 2.97 -4.72
C GLY A 111 -8.10 1.82 -3.75
N ASN A 112 -6.93 1.22 -3.81
CA ASN A 112 -6.57 0.17 -2.86
C ASN A 112 -6.35 0.75 -1.47
N LEU A 113 -6.91 0.09 -0.45
CA LEU A 113 -6.88 0.58 0.93
C LEU A 113 -5.59 0.13 1.62
N ILE A 114 -4.89 1.08 2.19
CA ILE A 114 -3.63 0.85 2.91
C ILE A 114 -3.78 1.39 4.33
N GLU A 115 -3.58 0.53 5.32
CA GLU A 115 -3.50 0.95 6.71
C GLU A 115 -2.04 1.20 7.07
N LEU A 116 -1.78 2.32 7.74
CA LEU A 116 -0.46 2.67 8.26
C LEU A 116 -0.56 2.71 9.78
N GLN A 117 0.23 1.92 10.48
CA GLN A 117 0.11 1.79 11.92
C GLN A 117 1.48 1.83 12.59
N GLN A 118 1.60 2.71 13.58
CA GLN A 118 2.76 2.68 14.48
C GLN A 118 2.48 1.64 15.55
N LYS A 119 3.24 0.55 15.52
CA LYS A 119 3.07 -0.53 16.49
C LYS A 119 4.35 -0.62 17.31
N GLY A 120 4.18 -0.44 18.58
CA GLY A 120 5.19 -0.24 19.59
C GLY A 120 6.34 -1.20 19.72
#